data_ef2544984604b4712d2099cca0429aca
#
_entry.id   ef2544984604b4712d2099cca0429aca
#
_cell.length_a   1.000
_cell.length_b   1.000
_cell.length_c   1.000
_cell.angle_alpha   90.00
_cell.angle_beta   90.00
_cell.angle_gamma   90.00
#
_symmetry.space_group_name_H-M   'P 1'
#
loop_
_entity.id
_entity.type
_entity.pdbx_description
1 polymer ?
#
loop_
_entity_poly.entity_id
_entity_poly.type
_entity_poly.pdbx_seq_one_letter_code
_entity_poly.pdbx_strand_id
1 'polypeptide(L)'
;GYGPLRAMIGAKDFLTAPDQLSFRFGGRAKNRANFVEITLEANDTYTVRFAQIGRAPKFDVTERGTTSMIYADSLREHFERATGFYLGL
;
A
#
# COMPACT_ATOMS: atom_id res chain seq x y z
N GLY A 1 11.79 10.16 -1.50
CA GLY A 1 11.65 9.79 -0.10
C GLY A 1 10.21 9.58 0.32
N TYR A 2 10.04 9.19 1.55
CA TYR A 2 8.72 8.90 2.09
C TYR A 2 7.99 10.13 2.63
N GLY A 3 8.68 11.27 2.74
CA GLY A 3 8.09 12.46 3.32
C GLY A 3 6.84 12.97 2.61
N PRO A 4 6.87 13.18 1.28
CA PRO A 4 5.67 13.63 0.56
C PRO A 4 4.52 12.64 0.66
N LEU A 5 4.80 11.35 0.53
CA LEU A 5 3.78 10.30 0.64
C LEU A 5 3.13 10.32 2.02
N ARG A 6 3.96 10.40 3.06
CA ARG A 6 3.47 10.46 4.44
C ARG A 6 2.58 11.66 4.68
N ALA A 7 2.99 12.84 4.17
CA ALA A 7 2.22 14.06 4.37
C ALA A 7 0.85 14.00 3.67
N MET A 8 0.79 13.37 2.50
CA MET A 8 -0.42 13.35 1.69
C MET A 8 -1.46 12.35 2.17
N ILE A 9 -1.05 11.20 2.66
CA ILE A 9 -1.98 10.13 3.03
C ILE A 9 -1.82 9.63 4.46
N GLY A 10 -0.99 10.32 5.26
CA GLY A 10 -0.75 9.91 6.64
C GLY A 10 -0.02 8.59 6.74
N ALA A 11 0.83 8.28 5.76
CA ALA A 11 1.58 7.03 5.75
C ALA A 11 2.53 6.95 6.94
N LYS A 12 2.53 5.81 7.60
CA LYS A 12 3.35 5.56 8.78
C LYS A 12 3.65 4.08 8.91
N ASP A 13 4.47 3.75 9.92
CA ASP A 13 4.81 2.36 10.22
C ASP A 13 5.42 1.66 9.01
N PHE A 14 6.36 2.35 8.35
CA PHE A 14 7.07 1.79 7.22
C PHE A 14 7.95 0.62 7.67
N LEU A 15 7.78 -0.52 7.00
CA LEU A 15 8.62 -1.68 7.20
C LEU A 15 9.24 -2.04 5.87
N THR A 16 10.54 -2.29 5.87
CA THR A 16 11.26 -2.67 4.66
C THR A 16 12.00 -3.98 4.87
N ALA A 17 12.06 -4.77 3.82
CA ALA A 17 12.90 -5.95 3.70
C ALA A 17 13.56 -5.87 2.33
N PRO A 18 14.53 -6.74 1.99
CA PRO A 18 15.21 -6.60 0.71
C PRO A 18 14.30 -6.47 -0.50
N ASP A 19 13.19 -7.19 -0.52
CA ASP A 19 12.28 -7.20 -1.67
C ASP A 19 10.86 -6.75 -1.32
N GLN A 20 10.68 -6.08 -0.18
CA GLN A 20 9.34 -5.76 0.27
C GLN A 20 9.29 -4.43 1.02
N LEU A 21 8.22 -3.68 0.77
CA LEU A 21 7.90 -2.47 1.49
C LEU A 21 6.45 -2.57 1.93
N SER A 22 6.20 -2.26 3.20
CA SER A 22 4.83 -2.14 3.66
C SER A 22 4.68 -0.90 4.53
N PHE A 23 3.48 -0.34 4.54
CA PHE A 23 3.18 0.80 5.39
C PHE A 23 1.68 0.91 5.64
N ARG A 24 1.34 1.64 6.70
CA ARG A 24 -0.05 1.97 7.02
C ARG A 24 -0.35 3.38 6.53
N PHE A 25 -1.59 3.61 6.18
CA PHE A 25 -2.03 4.94 5.76
C PHE A 25 -3.43 5.23 6.30
N GLY A 26 -3.76 6.52 6.36
CA GLY A 26 -5.02 6.97 6.89
C GLY A 26 -5.99 7.41 5.80
N GLY A 27 -7.11 7.99 6.21
CA GLY A 27 -8.14 8.45 5.30
C GLY A 27 -9.14 7.35 4.96
N ARG A 28 -10.04 7.67 4.03
CA ARG A 28 -11.06 6.73 3.59
C ARG A 28 -10.75 6.27 2.18
N ALA A 29 -9.96 5.22 2.08
CA ALA A 29 -9.64 4.65 0.79
C ALA A 29 -10.88 4.03 0.16
N LYS A 30 -10.98 4.13 -1.16
CA LYS A 30 -12.06 3.54 -1.94
C LYS A 30 -12.20 2.06 -1.69
N ASN A 31 -11.08 1.34 -1.55
CA ASN A 31 -11.05 -0.09 -1.28
C ASN A 31 -11.10 -0.42 0.22
N ARG A 32 -11.28 0.58 1.08
CA ARG A 32 -11.33 0.45 2.54
C ARG A 32 -10.04 -0.04 3.16
N ALA A 33 -8.94 -0.04 2.43
CA ALA A 33 -7.64 -0.44 2.96
C ALA A 33 -7.04 0.67 3.81
N ASN A 34 -6.22 0.27 4.78
CA ASN A 34 -5.38 1.18 5.55
C ASN A 34 -3.95 0.65 5.64
N PHE A 35 -3.65 -0.39 4.89
CA PHE A 35 -2.35 -1.04 4.85
C PHE A 35 -2.06 -1.52 3.44
N VAL A 36 -0.80 -1.37 3.02
CA VAL A 36 -0.36 -1.87 1.72
C VAL A 36 0.98 -2.57 1.88
N GLU A 37 1.15 -3.66 1.16
CA GLU A 37 2.39 -4.42 1.11
C GLU A 37 2.78 -4.57 -0.37
N ILE A 38 3.98 -4.11 -0.70
CA ILE A 38 4.49 -4.14 -2.07
C ILE A 38 5.69 -5.06 -2.09
N THR A 39 5.62 -6.12 -2.89
CA THR A 39 6.67 -7.14 -2.96
C THR A 39 7.25 -7.15 -4.38
N LEU A 40 8.58 -7.06 -4.46
CA LEU A 40 9.30 -7.22 -5.73
C LEU A 40 9.50 -8.72 -5.98
N GLU A 41 8.95 -9.19 -7.07
CA GLU A 41 9.03 -10.59 -7.46
C GLU A 41 10.30 -10.88 -8.26
N ALA A 42 10.64 -12.16 -8.41
CA ALA A 42 11.85 -12.57 -9.10
C ALA A 42 11.91 -12.16 -10.56
N ASN A 43 10.75 -11.92 -11.18
CA ASN A 43 10.66 -11.50 -12.60
C ASN A 43 10.63 -9.98 -12.77
N ASP A 44 11.02 -9.22 -11.75
CA ASP A 44 11.06 -7.76 -11.75
C ASP A 44 9.69 -7.09 -11.88
N THR A 45 8.64 -7.82 -11.55
CA THR A 45 7.31 -7.23 -11.39
C THR A 45 6.98 -7.13 -9.91
N TYR A 46 5.89 -6.45 -9.59
CA TYR A 46 5.47 -6.25 -8.22
C TYR A 46 4.12 -6.90 -7.94
N THR A 47 3.98 -7.37 -6.72
CA THR A 47 2.69 -7.80 -6.17
C THR A 47 2.28 -6.77 -5.13
N VAL A 48 1.09 -6.21 -5.26
CA VAL A 48 0.56 -5.21 -4.32
C VAL A 48 -0.63 -5.81 -3.60
N ARG A 49 -0.52 -5.87 -2.28
CA ARG A 49 -1.57 -6.41 -1.42
C ARG A 49 -2.11 -5.30 -0.53
N PHE A 50 -3.42 -5.12 -0.55
CA PHE A 50 -4.11 -4.18 0.33
C PHE A 50 -4.83 -4.92 1.43
N ALA A 51 -4.84 -4.33 2.61
CA ALA A 51 -5.55 -4.90 3.76
C ALA A 51 -6.13 -3.78 4.62
N GLN A 52 -7.09 -4.13 5.43
CA GLN A 52 -7.64 -3.27 6.47
C GLN A 52 -7.31 -3.89 7.81
N ILE A 53 -6.55 -3.17 8.62
CA ILE A 53 -6.17 -3.60 9.96
C ILE A 53 -7.09 -2.92 10.95
N GLY A 54 -7.79 -3.72 11.75
CA GLY A 54 -8.70 -3.22 12.76
C GLY A 54 -7.97 -2.60 13.95
N ARG A 55 -8.76 -2.08 14.87
CA ARG A 55 -8.23 -1.40 16.06
C ARG A 55 -7.81 -2.38 17.14
N ALA A 56 -6.96 -1.88 18.04
CA ALA A 56 -6.57 -2.63 19.23
C ALA A 56 -7.82 -3.02 20.06
N PRO A 57 -7.77 -4.11 20.79
CA PRO A 57 -6.62 -5.03 20.94
C PRO A 57 -6.56 -6.14 19.90
N LYS A 58 -7.61 -6.34 19.10
CA LYS A 58 -7.67 -7.49 18.20
C LYS A 58 -6.82 -7.36 16.95
N PHE A 59 -6.75 -6.16 16.37
CA PHE A 59 -6.01 -5.93 15.12
C PHE A 59 -6.40 -6.91 14.01
N ASP A 60 -7.70 -7.18 13.86
CA ASP A 60 -8.19 -8.06 12.80
C ASP A 60 -7.76 -7.57 11.43
N VAL A 61 -7.30 -8.49 10.58
CA VAL A 61 -6.85 -8.16 9.23
C VAL A 61 -7.89 -8.64 8.23
N THR A 62 -8.39 -7.70 7.42
CA THR A 62 -9.33 -8.01 6.34
C THR A 62 -8.63 -7.73 5.01
N GLU A 63 -8.55 -8.72 4.15
CA GLU A 63 -7.94 -8.55 2.84
C GLU A 63 -8.80 -7.65 1.97
N ARG A 64 -8.15 -6.71 1.27
CA ARG A 64 -8.84 -5.74 0.41
C ARG A 64 -8.35 -5.76 -1.03
N GLY A 65 -7.68 -6.80 -1.43
CA GLY A 65 -7.27 -7.04 -2.80
C GLY A 65 -5.78 -7.28 -2.94
N THR A 66 -5.43 -8.18 -3.85
CA THR A 66 -4.05 -8.48 -4.19
C THR A 66 -3.95 -8.54 -5.70
N THR A 67 -2.98 -7.82 -6.26
CA THR A 67 -2.74 -7.80 -7.70
C THR A 67 -1.26 -8.07 -7.95
N SER A 68 -0.98 -9.02 -8.83
CA SER A 68 0.38 -9.38 -9.21
C SER A 68 0.72 -8.83 -10.59
N MET A 69 1.98 -8.99 -11.00
CA MET A 69 2.45 -8.63 -12.33
C MET A 69 2.33 -7.14 -12.63
N ILE A 70 2.54 -6.30 -11.63
CA ILE A 70 2.51 -4.85 -11.80
C ILE A 70 3.93 -4.37 -12.08
N TYR A 71 4.12 -3.62 -13.18
CA TYR A 71 5.42 -3.07 -13.52
C TYR A 71 5.72 -1.83 -12.68
N ALA A 72 7.00 -1.54 -12.51
CA ALA A 72 7.45 -0.43 -11.66
C ALA A 72 6.82 0.90 -12.04
N ASP A 73 6.69 1.18 -13.33
CA ASP A 73 6.14 2.44 -13.81
C ASP A 73 4.62 2.54 -13.64
N SER A 74 3.97 1.46 -13.26
CA SER A 74 2.51 1.41 -13.04
C SER A 74 2.14 1.34 -11.56
N LEU A 75 3.11 1.24 -10.66
CA LEU A 75 2.83 1.07 -9.22
C LEU A 75 2.01 2.22 -8.64
N ARG A 76 2.43 3.46 -8.93
CA ARG A 76 1.73 4.63 -8.41
C ARG A 76 0.29 4.69 -8.92
N GLU A 77 0.12 4.49 -10.21
CA GLU A 77 -1.22 4.49 -10.82
C GLU A 77 -2.11 3.41 -10.20
N HIS A 78 -1.56 2.22 -9.99
CA HIS A 78 -2.31 1.12 -9.36
C HIS A 78 -2.77 1.51 -7.96
N PHE A 79 -1.86 2.06 -7.15
CA PHE A 79 -2.19 2.49 -5.81
C PHE A 79 -3.28 3.57 -5.82
N GLU A 80 -3.13 4.59 -6.67
CA GLU A 80 -4.09 5.67 -6.76
C GLU A 80 -5.46 5.18 -7.21
N ARG A 81 -5.49 4.28 -8.17
CA ARG A 81 -6.74 3.73 -8.68
C ARG A 81 -7.45 2.87 -7.64
N ALA A 82 -6.70 2.05 -6.93
CA ALA A 82 -7.28 1.14 -5.93
C ALA A 82 -7.81 1.89 -4.71
N THR A 83 -7.06 2.86 -4.22
CA THR A 83 -7.41 3.59 -2.99
C THR A 83 -8.26 4.82 -3.23
N GLY A 84 -8.20 5.37 -4.42
CA GLY A 84 -8.83 6.65 -4.73
C GLY A 84 -8.01 7.85 -4.26
N PHE A 85 -6.87 7.61 -3.63
CA PHE A 85 -5.97 8.68 -3.22
C PHE A 85 -5.09 9.10 -4.38
N TYR A 86 -4.80 10.39 -4.47
CA TYR A 86 -3.94 10.93 -5.50
C TYR A 86 -2.61 11.36 -4.87
N LEU A 87 -1.53 10.72 -5.30
CA LEU A 87 -0.23 10.97 -4.68
C LEU A 87 0.41 12.29 -5.11
N GLY A 88 0.08 12.79 -6.28
CA GLY A 88 0.49 14.14 -6.69
C GLY A 88 1.98 14.35 -6.88
N LEU A 89 2.71 13.32 -7.18
CA LEU A 89 4.17 13.41 -7.32
C LEU A 89 4.62 13.83 -8.72
#